data_0085374c9f8129d885620ad56b1c2dd4
#
_entry.id   0085374c9f8129d885620ad56b1c2dd4
#
_cell.length_a   1.000
_cell.length_b   1.000
_cell.length_c   1.000
_cell.angle_alpha   90.00
_cell.angle_beta   90.00
_cell.angle_gamma   90.00
#
_symmetry.space_group_name_H-M   'P 1'
#
loop_
_entity.id
_entity.type
_entity.pdbx_description
1 polymer ?
#
loop_
_entity_poly.entity_id
_entity_poly.type
_entity_poly.pdbx_seq_one_letter_code
_entity_poly.pdbx_strand_id
1 'polypeptide(L)'
;ITHISLSIPMANNKYQDTDPQETQEWIESIRSILETSGIKRTHFILKKLIEYGRRNGIRMPFSATTDYVNTIPLIQQEPYPGDRDIERRIKSLVRWNAMAMVVRANRENHGIGGHISSYASAATLYEVALNHFLRGPDYHNGDLAFIQGHSAPGIYARSFLEGRLSEKKLVNFRKELAKGGGLSSYPHPWLMPDFWQFPTVSMGLSPIMAIYQARFMHYLHDRGLMENNNRKVWAFLGDGEMDEPESMGALTLASREELDNLIFVVNCNLQRLDGPVRGNGKIIQELEGAFRGAGWNVIKVVWGSDWDSLYDKDEEGVLIKRLNELVDGDSLKYVVEGGTYVREHFWGKYPELLKLVETYTDDEIWQFRVGGHDPAKVYAAYFEAVNHTGQPTVILAHTIKGYGLGEAGEGRNITHQQKKLNEEELLHFRSRFDIPLSDEECIKAPFYKPSEDSDEIKYLKERREKLGGYLPQRLDNAPALNIPDITIMSEFLEGSDNREISTTMAFVRLLTIICKDKSIG
;
A
#
# COMPACT_ATOMS: atom_id res chain seq x y z
N ILE A 1 -35.55 1.67 -33.84
CA ILE A 1 -34.07 1.71 -33.68
C ILE A 1 -33.69 0.36 -33.07
N THR A 2 -33.23 -0.54 -33.92
CA THR A 2 -32.88 -1.93 -33.67
C THR A 2 -31.56 -1.98 -32.91
N HIS A 3 -31.56 -2.54 -31.70
CA HIS A 3 -30.35 -2.90 -30.94
C HIS A 3 -29.62 -4.02 -31.69
N ILE A 4 -28.50 -3.69 -32.32
CA ILE A 4 -27.51 -4.71 -32.74
C ILE A 4 -26.63 -4.99 -31.55
N SER A 5 -26.90 -6.09 -30.86
CA SER A 5 -25.99 -6.71 -29.87
C SER A 5 -24.83 -7.31 -30.65
N LEU A 6 -23.71 -6.61 -30.72
CA LEU A 6 -22.44 -7.20 -31.12
C LEU A 6 -21.87 -8.02 -29.95
N SER A 7 -22.35 -9.26 -29.83
CA SER A 7 -21.64 -10.29 -29.08
C SER A 7 -20.38 -10.65 -29.86
N ILE A 8 -19.22 -10.11 -29.43
CA ILE A 8 -17.92 -10.64 -29.84
C ILE A 8 -17.81 -12.02 -29.18
N PRO A 9 -17.76 -13.12 -29.96
CA PRO A 9 -17.49 -14.42 -29.35
C PRO A 9 -16.07 -14.37 -28.81
N MET A 10 -15.90 -14.41 -27.48
CA MET A 10 -14.66 -14.88 -26.90
C MET A 10 -14.46 -16.29 -27.41
N ALA A 11 -13.52 -16.45 -28.31
CA ALA A 11 -13.10 -17.75 -28.80
C ALA A 11 -12.49 -18.51 -27.62
N ASN A 12 -13.32 -19.29 -26.93
CA ASN A 12 -12.92 -20.35 -26.06
C ASN A 12 -12.34 -21.47 -26.95
N ASN A 13 -11.19 -21.21 -27.54
CA ASN A 13 -10.39 -22.22 -28.20
C ASN A 13 -9.75 -23.07 -27.09
N LYS A 14 -10.50 -24.01 -26.51
CA LYS A 14 -9.94 -25.13 -25.77
C LYS A 14 -9.12 -25.90 -26.78
N TYR A 15 -7.82 -25.60 -26.89
CA TYR A 15 -6.88 -26.52 -27.50
C TYR A 15 -6.93 -27.80 -26.66
N GLN A 16 -7.53 -28.83 -27.22
CA GLN A 16 -7.48 -30.14 -26.62
C GLN A 16 -6.05 -30.64 -26.81
N ASP A 17 -5.42 -31.06 -25.72
CA ASP A 17 -4.10 -31.67 -25.78
C ASP A 17 -4.17 -32.94 -26.63
N THR A 18 -3.47 -32.94 -27.75
CA THR A 18 -3.48 -34.07 -28.71
C THR A 18 -2.39 -35.10 -28.41
N ASP A 19 -1.40 -34.71 -27.56
CA ASP A 19 -0.33 -35.59 -27.10
C ASP A 19 0.06 -35.23 -25.64
N PRO A 20 -0.71 -35.76 -24.66
CA PRO A 20 -0.44 -35.50 -23.26
C PRO A 20 0.94 -35.96 -22.77
N GLN A 21 1.49 -37.02 -23.43
CA GLN A 21 2.80 -37.53 -23.08
C GLN A 21 3.89 -36.52 -23.48
N GLU A 22 3.86 -36.03 -24.73
CA GLU A 22 4.82 -35.00 -25.17
C GLU A 22 4.73 -33.74 -24.32
N THR A 23 3.51 -33.33 -23.98
CA THR A 23 3.30 -32.17 -23.10
C THR A 23 3.96 -32.36 -21.73
N GLN A 24 3.82 -33.57 -21.15
CA GLN A 24 4.41 -33.89 -19.86
C GLN A 24 5.95 -33.91 -19.93
N GLU A 25 6.53 -34.46 -21.00
CA GLU A 25 7.99 -34.48 -21.24
C GLU A 25 8.58 -33.07 -21.33
N TRP A 26 7.86 -32.13 -21.94
CA TRP A 26 8.26 -30.70 -21.96
C TRP A 26 8.23 -30.07 -20.58
N ILE A 27 7.19 -30.33 -19.78
CA ILE A 27 7.07 -29.85 -18.41
C ILE A 27 8.20 -30.40 -17.53
N GLU A 28 8.49 -31.70 -17.63
CA GLU A 28 9.58 -32.34 -16.90
C GLU A 28 10.95 -31.79 -17.29
N SER A 29 11.16 -31.49 -18.58
CA SER A 29 12.37 -30.87 -19.05
C SER A 29 12.61 -29.48 -18.42
N ILE A 30 11.56 -28.66 -18.36
CA ILE A 30 11.64 -27.35 -17.70
C ILE A 30 11.85 -27.49 -16.19
N ARG A 31 11.20 -28.48 -15.53
CA ARG A 31 11.40 -28.79 -14.10
C ARG A 31 12.85 -29.18 -13.84
N SER A 32 13.43 -30.07 -14.64
CA SER A 32 14.84 -30.48 -14.52
C SER A 32 15.81 -29.29 -14.63
N ILE A 33 15.55 -28.37 -15.55
CA ILE A 33 16.37 -27.16 -15.68
C ILE A 33 16.22 -26.26 -14.45
N LEU A 34 15.02 -26.13 -13.93
CA LEU A 34 14.75 -25.34 -12.72
C LEU A 34 15.52 -25.90 -11.52
N GLU A 35 15.49 -27.21 -11.32
CA GLU A 35 16.14 -27.91 -10.22
C GLU A 35 17.67 -27.91 -10.33
N THR A 36 18.21 -28.10 -11.54
CA THR A 36 19.67 -28.23 -11.74
C THR A 36 20.39 -26.92 -12.00
N SER A 37 19.74 -25.98 -12.69
CA SER A 37 20.37 -24.75 -13.17
C SER A 37 19.74 -23.46 -12.60
N GLY A 38 18.66 -23.61 -11.84
CA GLY A 38 17.98 -22.54 -11.14
C GLY A 38 17.15 -21.60 -12.02
N ILE A 39 16.46 -20.69 -11.35
CA ILE A 39 15.42 -19.81 -11.92
C ILE A 39 15.93 -18.97 -13.10
N LYS A 40 17.14 -18.37 -12.99
CA LYS A 40 17.68 -17.49 -14.04
C LYS A 40 17.87 -18.21 -15.37
N ARG A 41 18.33 -19.46 -15.32
CA ARG A 41 18.52 -20.27 -16.53
C ARG A 41 17.19 -20.70 -17.13
N THR A 42 16.25 -21.12 -16.30
CA THR A 42 14.90 -21.50 -16.73
C THR A 42 14.20 -20.32 -17.41
N HIS A 43 14.24 -19.14 -16.79
CA HIS A 43 13.70 -17.91 -17.38
C HIS A 43 14.32 -17.60 -18.76
N PHE A 44 15.63 -17.72 -18.88
CA PHE A 44 16.32 -17.50 -20.16
C PHE A 44 15.83 -18.44 -21.26
N ILE A 45 15.65 -19.74 -20.94
CA ILE A 45 15.18 -20.74 -21.90
C ILE A 45 13.75 -20.45 -22.31
N LEU A 46 12.84 -20.21 -21.36
CA LEU A 46 11.46 -19.85 -21.65
C LEU A 46 11.36 -18.62 -22.54
N LYS A 47 12.16 -17.58 -22.24
CA LYS A 47 12.25 -16.38 -23.08
C LYS A 47 12.68 -16.74 -24.52
N LYS A 48 13.69 -17.60 -24.68
CA LYS A 48 14.16 -18.03 -26.01
C LYS A 48 13.10 -18.85 -26.78
N LEU A 49 12.37 -19.70 -26.11
CA LEU A 49 11.26 -20.45 -26.73
C LEU A 49 10.14 -19.52 -27.19
N ILE A 50 9.78 -18.52 -26.39
CA ILE A 50 8.79 -17.49 -26.75
C ILE A 50 9.28 -16.69 -27.98
N GLU A 51 10.55 -16.22 -27.97
CA GLU A 51 11.14 -15.52 -29.10
C GLU A 51 11.13 -16.36 -30.39
N TYR A 52 11.46 -17.64 -30.27
CA TYR A 52 11.45 -18.58 -31.40
C TYR A 52 10.02 -18.76 -31.95
N GLY A 53 9.04 -18.98 -31.06
CA GLY A 53 7.63 -19.11 -31.46
C GLY A 53 7.13 -17.88 -32.21
N ARG A 54 7.42 -16.67 -31.68
CA ARG A 54 7.05 -15.40 -32.36
C ARG A 54 7.67 -15.27 -33.75
N ARG A 55 8.94 -15.62 -33.90
CA ARG A 55 9.65 -15.55 -35.21
C ARG A 55 9.03 -16.51 -36.23
N ASN A 56 8.44 -17.61 -35.78
CA ASN A 56 7.79 -18.59 -36.65
C ASN A 56 6.26 -18.36 -36.80
N GLY A 57 5.76 -17.18 -36.42
CA GLY A 57 4.37 -16.80 -36.62
C GLY A 57 3.38 -17.42 -35.63
N ILE A 58 3.85 -18.07 -34.56
CA ILE A 58 2.99 -18.61 -33.52
C ILE A 58 2.40 -17.44 -32.73
N ARG A 59 1.09 -17.37 -32.65
CA ARG A 59 0.40 -16.44 -31.75
C ARG A 59 0.57 -16.93 -30.33
N MET A 60 1.45 -16.26 -29.59
CA MET A 60 1.65 -16.60 -28.19
C MET A 60 0.40 -16.25 -27.37
N PRO A 61 -0.02 -17.10 -26.43
CA PRO A 61 -1.02 -16.73 -25.45
C PRO A 61 -0.55 -15.45 -24.72
N PHE A 62 -1.42 -14.48 -24.64
CA PHE A 62 -1.14 -13.24 -23.91
C PHE A 62 -2.15 -13.09 -22.78
N SER A 63 -1.63 -12.85 -21.58
CA SER A 63 -2.40 -12.34 -20.45
C SER A 63 -1.67 -11.12 -19.91
N ALA A 64 -2.42 -10.04 -19.65
CA ALA A 64 -1.90 -8.86 -18.97
C ALA A 64 -1.64 -9.13 -17.48
N THR A 65 -2.19 -10.21 -16.96
CA THR A 65 -2.15 -10.60 -15.55
C THR A 65 -1.62 -12.02 -15.38
N THR A 66 -1.06 -12.28 -14.22
CA THR A 66 -0.68 -13.62 -13.75
C THR A 66 -1.81 -14.22 -12.88
N ASP A 67 -1.71 -15.47 -12.50
CA ASP A 67 -2.66 -16.12 -11.59
C ASP A 67 -2.89 -15.29 -10.32
N TYR A 68 -4.07 -15.42 -9.72
CA TYR A 68 -4.45 -14.66 -8.51
C TYR A 68 -3.81 -15.24 -7.25
N VAL A 69 -2.48 -15.24 -7.27
CA VAL A 69 -1.59 -15.73 -6.20
C VAL A 69 -0.48 -14.73 -5.91
N ASN A 70 0.29 -14.96 -4.86
CA ASN A 70 1.44 -14.14 -4.53
C ASN A 70 2.50 -14.20 -5.64
N THR A 71 3.09 -13.05 -5.98
CA THR A 71 4.18 -12.99 -6.98
C THR A 71 5.44 -13.70 -6.50
N ILE A 72 5.74 -13.61 -5.19
CA ILE A 72 6.92 -14.23 -4.58
C ILE A 72 6.50 -15.55 -3.94
N PRO A 73 6.90 -16.70 -4.50
CA PRO A 73 6.60 -18.00 -3.91
C PRO A 73 7.40 -18.22 -2.62
N LEU A 74 6.92 -19.12 -1.74
CA LEU A 74 7.51 -19.36 -0.42
C LEU A 74 9.03 -19.59 -0.46
N ILE A 75 9.50 -20.38 -1.42
CA ILE A 75 10.92 -20.72 -1.58
C ILE A 75 11.83 -19.52 -1.91
N GLN A 76 11.26 -18.42 -2.38
CA GLN A 76 11.99 -17.19 -2.74
C GLN A 76 11.82 -16.07 -1.70
N GLN A 77 11.04 -16.31 -0.65
CA GLN A 77 10.79 -15.30 0.36
C GLN A 77 12.00 -15.13 1.26
N GLU A 78 12.44 -13.88 1.41
CA GLU A 78 13.44 -13.53 2.42
C GLU A 78 12.88 -13.78 3.82
N PRO A 79 13.63 -14.45 4.72
CA PRO A 79 13.19 -14.69 6.08
C PRO A 79 12.88 -13.42 6.85
N TYR A 80 11.79 -13.44 7.60
CA TYR A 80 11.41 -12.30 8.43
C TYR A 80 12.40 -12.09 9.58
N PRO A 81 13.06 -10.91 9.67
CA PRO A 81 14.16 -10.72 10.64
C PRO A 81 13.70 -10.20 11.99
N GLY A 82 12.42 -9.82 12.15
CA GLY A 82 11.87 -9.20 13.35
C GLY A 82 11.35 -10.21 14.37
N ASP A 83 11.18 -9.74 15.61
CA ASP A 83 10.43 -10.46 16.63
C ASP A 83 8.92 -10.30 16.38
N ARG A 84 8.30 -11.34 15.85
CA ARG A 84 6.89 -11.33 15.44
C ARG A 84 5.93 -11.10 16.60
N ASP A 85 6.26 -11.53 17.80
CA ASP A 85 5.41 -11.39 18.97
C ASP A 85 5.47 -9.96 19.52
N ILE A 86 6.65 -9.40 19.64
CA ILE A 86 6.82 -8.00 20.06
C ILE A 86 6.17 -7.06 19.03
N GLU A 87 6.41 -7.28 17.74
CA GLU A 87 5.83 -6.44 16.69
C GLU A 87 4.31 -6.59 16.60
N ARG A 88 3.75 -7.77 16.88
CA ARG A 88 2.31 -7.97 17.00
C ARG A 88 1.73 -7.12 18.13
N ARG A 89 2.38 -7.12 19.31
CA ARG A 89 1.95 -6.30 20.46
C ARG A 89 2.04 -4.80 20.15
N ILE A 90 3.15 -4.34 19.57
CA ILE A 90 3.32 -2.93 19.16
C ILE A 90 2.19 -2.54 18.19
N LYS A 91 1.95 -3.32 17.15
CA LYS A 91 0.88 -3.09 16.17
C LYS A 91 -0.51 -3.05 16.84
N SER A 92 -0.76 -3.91 17.80
CA SER A 92 -2.00 -3.92 18.59
C SER A 92 -2.19 -2.62 19.36
N LEU A 93 -1.14 -2.14 20.02
CA LEU A 93 -1.15 -0.86 20.75
C LEU A 93 -1.33 0.34 19.83
N VAL A 94 -0.71 0.34 18.65
CA VAL A 94 -0.92 1.39 17.65
C VAL A 94 -2.37 1.40 17.17
N ARG A 95 -2.94 0.22 16.87
CA ARG A 95 -4.37 0.08 16.49
C ARG A 95 -5.30 0.61 17.58
N TRP A 96 -5.02 0.26 18.84
CA TRP A 96 -5.80 0.74 19.97
C TRP A 96 -5.79 2.27 20.09
N ASN A 97 -4.61 2.87 20.11
CA ASN A 97 -4.48 4.32 20.26
C ASN A 97 -5.08 5.08 19.07
N ALA A 98 -4.95 4.57 17.86
CA ALA A 98 -5.59 5.15 16.67
C ALA A 98 -7.12 5.12 16.78
N MET A 99 -7.68 4.00 17.21
CA MET A 99 -9.11 3.82 17.45
C MET A 99 -9.58 4.73 18.59
N ALA A 100 -8.90 4.71 19.75
CA ALA A 100 -9.24 5.51 20.91
C ALA A 100 -9.26 7.01 20.57
N MET A 101 -8.31 7.50 19.79
CA MET A 101 -8.24 8.90 19.35
C MET A 101 -9.48 9.31 18.55
N VAL A 102 -9.90 8.51 17.57
CA VAL A 102 -11.08 8.80 16.74
C VAL A 102 -12.37 8.68 17.56
N VAL A 103 -12.52 7.63 18.36
CA VAL A 103 -13.73 7.39 19.20
C VAL A 103 -13.90 8.52 20.21
N ARG A 104 -12.85 8.90 20.94
CA ARG A 104 -12.89 10.00 21.92
C ARG A 104 -13.25 11.34 21.27
N ALA A 105 -12.60 11.67 20.15
CA ALA A 105 -12.87 12.91 19.43
C ALA A 105 -14.35 13.02 19.00
N ASN A 106 -14.96 11.91 18.54
CA ASN A 106 -16.37 11.89 18.12
C ASN A 106 -17.36 11.81 19.28
N ARG A 107 -16.95 11.35 20.48
CA ARG A 107 -17.76 11.44 21.70
C ARG A 107 -17.86 12.88 22.20
N GLU A 108 -16.77 13.62 22.14
CA GLU A 108 -16.73 15.02 22.57
C GLU A 108 -17.40 15.98 21.57
N ASN A 109 -17.16 15.76 20.26
CA ASN A 109 -17.66 16.60 19.17
C ASN A 109 -18.29 15.74 18.08
N HIS A 110 -19.62 15.64 18.08
CA HIS A 110 -20.33 14.90 17.05
C HIS A 110 -19.98 15.43 15.65
N GLY A 111 -19.52 14.55 14.78
CA GLY A 111 -19.24 14.88 13.39
C GLY A 111 -17.83 15.40 13.11
N ILE A 112 -16.92 15.48 14.10
CA ILE A 112 -15.52 15.84 13.84
C ILE A 112 -14.84 14.85 12.87
N GLY A 113 -15.32 13.61 12.84
CA GLY A 113 -14.88 12.61 11.88
C GLY A 113 -13.57 11.93 12.28
N GLY A 114 -12.84 11.47 11.29
CA GLY A 114 -11.66 10.62 11.40
C GLY A 114 -11.93 9.25 10.78
N HIS A 115 -10.87 8.57 10.37
CA HIS A 115 -10.97 7.27 9.71
C HIS A 115 -10.14 6.25 10.52
N ILE A 116 -10.79 5.16 10.94
CA ILE A 116 -10.11 4.04 11.61
C ILE A 116 -9.99 2.83 10.69
N SER A 117 -10.96 2.63 9.81
CA SER A 117 -11.06 1.42 8.96
C SER A 117 -9.94 1.32 7.93
N SER A 118 -9.52 2.44 7.33
CA SER A 118 -8.42 2.43 6.36
C SER A 118 -7.09 2.11 7.01
N TYR A 119 -6.79 2.73 8.17
CA TYR A 119 -5.60 2.35 8.92
C TYR A 119 -5.68 0.91 9.43
N ALA A 120 -6.84 0.49 9.93
CA ALA A 120 -7.04 -0.89 10.39
C ALA A 120 -6.68 -1.91 9.30
N SER A 121 -7.02 -1.64 8.04
CA SER A 121 -6.61 -2.49 6.91
C SER A 121 -5.12 -2.41 6.61
N ALA A 122 -4.51 -1.22 6.68
CA ALA A 122 -3.14 -0.98 6.27
C ALA A 122 -2.09 -1.13 7.40
N ALA A 123 -2.51 -1.41 8.65
CA ALA A 123 -1.61 -1.38 9.80
C ALA A 123 -0.37 -2.28 9.65
N THR A 124 -0.51 -3.49 9.10
CA THR A 124 0.63 -4.38 8.87
C THR A 124 1.58 -3.80 7.82
N LEU A 125 1.04 -3.16 6.77
CA LEU A 125 1.86 -2.52 5.72
C LEU A 125 2.73 -1.40 6.33
N TYR A 126 2.15 -0.54 7.17
CA TYR A 126 2.91 0.52 7.82
C TYR A 126 3.90 0.01 8.87
N GLU A 127 3.48 -0.94 9.72
CA GLU A 127 4.36 -1.43 10.79
C GLU A 127 5.59 -2.17 10.24
N VAL A 128 5.44 -3.01 9.21
CA VAL A 128 6.58 -3.64 8.54
C VAL A 128 7.48 -2.60 7.88
N ALA A 129 6.91 -1.58 7.22
CA ALA A 129 7.68 -0.50 6.62
C ALA A 129 8.49 0.29 7.67
N LEU A 130 7.84 0.69 8.77
CA LEU A 130 8.46 1.47 9.84
C LEU A 130 9.49 0.69 10.66
N ASN A 131 9.31 -0.63 10.81
CA ASN A 131 10.22 -1.46 11.58
C ASN A 131 11.45 -1.92 10.78
N HIS A 132 11.36 -2.01 9.43
CA HIS A 132 12.39 -2.70 8.66
C HIS A 132 12.93 -1.95 7.45
N PHE A 133 12.22 -0.96 6.89
CA PHE A 133 12.57 -0.38 5.59
C PHE A 133 12.67 1.14 5.57
N LEU A 134 11.68 1.85 6.10
CA LEU A 134 11.63 3.32 6.03
C LEU A 134 12.78 3.95 6.83
N ARG A 135 13.77 4.47 6.13
CA ARG A 135 14.97 5.08 6.73
C ARG A 135 14.69 6.49 7.22
N GLY A 136 15.12 6.78 8.43
CA GLY A 136 14.99 8.09 9.05
C GLY A 136 16.03 9.11 8.57
N PRO A 137 15.93 10.39 9.01
CA PRO A 137 16.74 11.50 8.50
C PRO A 137 18.25 11.36 8.69
N ASP A 138 18.69 10.64 9.74
CA ASP A 138 20.12 10.45 10.02
C ASP A 138 20.79 9.53 9.00
N TYR A 139 19.99 8.81 8.20
CA TYR A 139 20.44 8.01 7.08
C TYR A 139 20.35 8.82 5.77
N HIS A 140 21.37 9.62 5.46
CA HIS A 140 21.43 10.40 4.22
C HIS A 140 20.16 11.21 3.92
N ASN A 141 19.61 11.92 4.93
CA ASN A 141 18.34 12.64 4.89
C ASN A 141 17.07 11.77 4.80
N GLY A 142 17.21 10.46 4.94
CA GLY A 142 16.11 9.50 5.04
C GLY A 142 15.30 9.31 3.76
N ASP A 143 14.36 8.37 3.81
CA ASP A 143 13.41 8.13 2.74
C ASP A 143 12.29 9.18 2.74
N LEU A 144 11.58 9.27 1.63
CA LEU A 144 10.42 10.14 1.48
C LEU A 144 9.16 9.27 1.45
N ALA A 145 8.17 9.64 2.27
CA ALA A 145 6.95 8.85 2.43
C ALA A 145 5.69 9.70 2.22
N PHE A 146 4.93 9.37 1.18
CA PHE A 146 3.57 9.84 0.96
C PHE A 146 2.62 8.93 1.73
N ILE A 147 2.20 9.37 2.91
CA ILE A 147 1.30 8.62 3.78
C ILE A 147 -0.14 8.85 3.35
N GLN A 148 -0.91 7.80 3.09
CA GLN A 148 -2.34 7.93 2.76
C GLN A 148 -3.07 8.74 3.84
N GLY A 149 -3.81 9.76 3.44
CA GLY A 149 -4.46 10.70 4.35
C GLY A 149 -5.35 10.02 5.41
N HIS A 150 -6.09 8.99 5.00
CA HIS A 150 -6.97 8.20 5.88
C HIS A 150 -6.21 7.40 6.96
N SER A 151 -4.90 7.19 6.79
CA SER A 151 -4.06 6.44 7.73
C SER A 151 -3.38 7.33 8.78
N ALA A 152 -3.57 8.65 8.74
CA ALA A 152 -2.96 9.59 9.69
C ALA A 152 -3.18 9.21 11.17
N PRO A 153 -4.36 8.71 11.63
CA PRO A 153 -4.55 8.29 13.01
C PRO A 153 -3.55 7.23 13.47
N GLY A 154 -3.21 6.26 12.62
CA GLY A 154 -2.23 5.24 12.95
C GLY A 154 -0.82 5.78 13.08
N ILE A 155 -0.44 6.71 12.20
CA ILE A 155 0.88 7.36 12.26
C ILE A 155 1.01 8.23 13.52
N TYR A 156 -0.04 8.93 13.92
CA TYR A 156 -0.06 9.67 15.19
C TYR A 156 0.05 8.73 16.40
N ALA A 157 -0.70 7.62 16.39
CA ALA A 157 -0.65 6.62 17.45
C ALA A 157 0.75 5.97 17.56
N ARG A 158 1.38 5.65 16.43
CA ARG A 158 2.75 5.16 16.39
C ARG A 158 3.73 6.19 16.97
N SER A 159 3.63 7.44 16.54
CA SER A 159 4.48 8.53 17.02
C SER A 159 4.27 8.85 18.51
N PHE A 160 3.11 8.57 19.05
CA PHE A 160 2.85 8.63 20.49
C PHE A 160 3.63 7.54 21.24
N LEU A 161 3.62 6.30 20.77
CA LEU A 161 4.43 5.22 21.36
C LEU A 161 5.93 5.53 21.26
N GLU A 162 6.36 6.12 20.16
CA GLU A 162 7.75 6.60 19.96
C GLU A 162 8.16 7.76 20.86
N GLY A 163 7.22 8.37 21.60
CA GLY A 163 7.48 9.53 22.46
C GLY A 163 7.58 10.88 21.74
N ARG A 164 7.26 10.93 20.45
CA ARG A 164 7.32 12.14 19.60
C ARG A 164 6.06 13.02 19.74
N LEU A 165 4.94 12.42 20.08
CA LEU A 165 3.68 13.11 20.33
C LEU A 165 3.22 12.86 21.77
N SER A 166 2.72 13.90 22.42
CA SER A 166 2.15 13.79 23.76
C SER A 166 0.69 13.36 23.71
N GLU A 167 0.18 12.78 24.79
CA GLU A 167 -1.25 12.47 24.94
C GLU A 167 -2.14 13.71 24.70
N LYS A 168 -1.72 14.87 25.19
CA LYS A 168 -2.43 16.14 24.95
C LYS A 168 -2.61 16.45 23.45
N LYS A 169 -1.63 16.11 22.62
CA LYS A 169 -1.75 16.27 21.17
C LYS A 169 -2.77 15.30 20.59
N LEU A 170 -2.83 14.06 21.06
CA LEU A 170 -3.81 13.07 20.63
C LEU A 170 -5.24 13.49 21.01
N VAL A 171 -5.44 14.04 22.22
CA VAL A 171 -6.74 14.61 22.64
C VAL A 171 -7.22 15.72 21.71
N ASN A 172 -6.27 16.48 21.15
CA ASN A 172 -6.54 17.56 20.19
C ASN A 172 -6.51 17.09 18.72
N PHE A 173 -6.86 15.82 18.46
CA PHE A 173 -7.00 15.31 17.10
C PHE A 173 -8.08 16.08 16.32
N ARG A 174 -7.71 16.57 15.11
CA ARG A 174 -8.57 17.41 14.25
C ARG A 174 -9.01 18.74 14.88
N LYS A 175 -8.26 19.19 15.86
CA LYS A 175 -8.45 20.49 16.52
C LYS A 175 -7.19 21.35 16.34
N GLU A 176 -6.84 21.64 15.09
CA GLU A 176 -5.58 22.28 14.69
C GLU A 176 -5.37 23.62 15.39
N LEU A 177 -6.45 24.37 15.64
CA LEU A 177 -6.43 25.69 16.28
C LEU A 177 -6.54 25.64 17.81
N ALA A 178 -6.53 24.46 18.43
CA ALA A 178 -6.60 24.33 19.88
C ALA A 178 -5.39 25.02 20.54
N LYS A 179 -5.61 25.61 21.74
CA LYS A 179 -4.53 26.25 22.52
C LYS A 179 -3.39 25.26 22.80
N GLY A 180 -2.20 25.54 22.31
CA GLY A 180 -1.05 24.66 22.35
C GLY A 180 -0.94 23.74 21.14
N GLY A 181 -1.76 23.95 20.12
CA GLY A 181 -1.79 23.21 18.85
C GLY A 181 -2.47 21.86 18.97
N GLY A 182 -2.99 21.37 17.86
CA GLY A 182 -3.59 20.05 17.71
C GLY A 182 -2.91 19.22 16.62
N LEU A 183 -3.46 18.04 16.35
CA LEU A 183 -3.05 17.23 15.23
C LEU A 183 -3.89 17.58 14.00
N SER A 184 -3.24 17.71 12.86
CA SER A 184 -3.94 17.99 11.61
C SER A 184 -4.88 16.84 11.24
N SER A 185 -5.97 17.18 10.57
CA SER A 185 -6.99 16.20 10.14
C SER A 185 -6.40 15.14 9.21
N TYR A 186 -5.45 15.57 8.39
CA TYR A 186 -4.72 14.77 7.41
C TYR A 186 -3.26 15.23 7.35
N PRO A 187 -2.35 14.50 6.69
CA PRO A 187 -1.00 14.97 6.45
C PRO A 187 -0.98 16.36 5.84
N HIS A 188 -0.43 17.33 6.58
CA HIS A 188 -0.42 18.74 6.21
C HIS A 188 0.85 19.44 6.70
N PRO A 189 1.86 19.64 5.84
CA PRO A 189 3.15 20.22 6.22
C PRO A 189 3.06 21.64 6.80
N TRP A 190 2.08 22.44 6.42
CA TRP A 190 1.91 23.79 6.97
C TRP A 190 1.36 23.80 8.41
N LEU A 191 0.53 22.83 8.75
CA LEU A 191 -0.04 22.71 10.10
C LEU A 191 0.91 21.96 11.06
N MET A 192 1.73 21.07 10.52
CA MET A 192 2.73 20.29 11.26
C MET A 192 4.06 20.27 10.48
N PRO A 193 4.80 21.42 10.42
CA PRO A 193 5.91 21.62 9.49
C PRO A 193 7.11 20.70 9.75
N ASP A 194 7.35 20.28 10.98
CA ASP A 194 8.46 19.41 11.35
C ASP A 194 8.10 17.91 11.26
N PHE A 195 6.82 17.60 10.99
CA PHE A 195 6.29 16.25 11.04
C PHE A 195 5.97 15.71 9.65
N TRP A 196 5.01 16.31 8.94
CA TRP A 196 4.54 15.82 7.65
C TRP A 196 5.44 16.26 6.50
N GLN A 197 5.89 15.28 5.69
CA GLN A 197 6.72 15.57 4.51
C GLN A 197 5.89 16.12 3.34
N PHE A 198 4.69 15.55 3.11
CA PHE A 198 3.84 15.89 1.97
C PHE A 198 2.36 16.04 2.36
N PRO A 199 1.60 16.89 1.67
CA PRO A 199 0.15 16.95 1.79
C PRO A 199 -0.48 15.80 0.95
N THR A 200 -1.27 14.94 1.58
CA THR A 200 -1.83 13.74 0.93
C THR A 200 -3.33 13.60 1.09
N VAL A 201 -4.03 14.69 1.38
CA VAL A 201 -5.49 14.67 1.60
C VAL A 201 -6.28 14.47 0.30
N SER A 202 -5.82 15.07 -0.80
CA SER A 202 -6.44 14.88 -2.12
C SER A 202 -6.05 13.54 -2.70
N MET A 203 -7.00 12.61 -2.72
CA MET A 203 -6.79 11.31 -3.35
C MET A 203 -6.51 11.47 -4.84
N GLY A 204 -5.60 10.65 -5.36
CA GLY A 204 -5.13 10.71 -6.73
C GLY A 204 -3.91 11.61 -6.96
N LEU A 205 -3.67 12.62 -6.11
CA LEU A 205 -2.49 13.48 -6.26
C LEU A 205 -1.21 12.87 -5.69
N SER A 206 -1.30 12.05 -4.65
CA SER A 206 -0.12 11.42 -4.04
C SER A 206 0.68 10.55 -5.03
N PRO A 207 0.06 9.71 -5.88
CA PRO A 207 0.77 8.91 -6.88
C PRO A 207 1.59 9.77 -7.84
N ILE A 208 0.96 10.77 -8.46
CA ILE A 208 1.64 11.62 -9.44
C ILE A 208 2.73 12.49 -8.79
N MET A 209 2.50 13.00 -7.59
CA MET A 209 3.50 13.77 -6.84
C MET A 209 4.70 12.89 -6.48
N ALA A 210 4.49 11.64 -6.07
CA ALA A 210 5.56 10.71 -5.74
C ALA A 210 6.43 10.37 -6.98
N ILE A 211 5.80 10.20 -8.16
CA ILE A 211 6.51 10.00 -9.42
C ILE A 211 7.41 11.20 -9.73
N TYR A 212 6.88 12.43 -9.66
CA TYR A 212 7.67 13.63 -9.92
C TYR A 212 8.73 13.87 -8.84
N GLN A 213 8.48 13.50 -7.58
CA GLN A 213 9.48 13.58 -6.52
C GLN A 213 10.66 12.61 -6.80
N ALA A 214 10.36 11.37 -7.15
CA ALA A 214 11.40 10.39 -7.50
C ALA A 214 12.21 10.83 -8.73
N ARG A 215 11.52 11.33 -9.76
CA ARG A 215 12.14 11.92 -10.95
C ARG A 215 13.04 13.09 -10.63
N PHE A 216 12.60 14.00 -9.77
CA PHE A 216 13.40 15.16 -9.38
C PHE A 216 14.66 14.75 -8.61
N MET A 217 14.61 13.70 -7.82
CA MET A 217 15.79 13.16 -7.14
C MET A 217 16.81 12.59 -8.15
N HIS A 218 16.39 11.86 -9.20
CA HIS A 218 17.27 11.44 -10.30
C HIS A 218 17.87 12.66 -11.01
N TYR A 219 17.06 13.69 -11.32
CA TYR A 219 17.57 14.93 -11.93
C TYR A 219 18.65 15.60 -11.06
N LEU A 220 18.45 15.72 -9.75
CA LEU A 220 19.46 16.30 -8.85
C LEU A 220 20.76 15.47 -8.82
N HIS A 221 20.64 14.14 -8.80
CA HIS A 221 21.76 13.25 -8.85
C HIS A 221 22.53 13.40 -10.18
N ASP A 222 21.86 13.36 -11.31
CA ASP A 222 22.46 13.46 -12.66
C ASP A 222 23.13 14.81 -12.90
N ARG A 223 22.65 15.85 -12.22
CA ARG A 223 23.27 17.19 -12.20
C ARG A 223 24.43 17.32 -11.21
N GLY A 224 24.74 16.27 -10.44
CA GLY A 224 25.77 16.32 -9.38
C GLY A 224 25.40 17.22 -8.20
N LEU A 225 24.12 17.56 -8.03
CA LEU A 225 23.59 18.39 -6.93
C LEU A 225 23.18 17.55 -5.71
N MET A 226 23.10 16.24 -5.86
CA MET A 226 22.80 15.29 -4.80
C MET A 226 23.60 14.02 -4.99
N GLU A 227 24.14 13.47 -3.92
CA GLU A 227 24.78 12.14 -3.96
C GLU A 227 23.74 11.06 -4.16
N ASN A 228 24.10 10.00 -4.90
CA ASN A 228 23.30 8.79 -4.99
C ASN A 228 23.45 8.00 -3.68
N ASN A 229 22.47 8.10 -2.82
CA ASN A 229 22.43 7.45 -1.51
C ASN A 229 21.34 6.37 -1.41
N ASN A 230 20.81 5.93 -2.55
CA ASN A 230 19.77 4.91 -2.66
C ASN A 230 18.48 5.25 -1.86
N ARG A 231 18.18 6.55 -1.67
CA ARG A 231 16.93 7.00 -1.04
C ARG A 231 15.73 6.55 -1.85
N LYS A 232 14.71 6.05 -1.16
CA LYS A 232 13.46 5.64 -1.79
C LYS A 232 12.36 6.67 -1.55
N VAL A 233 11.45 6.74 -2.51
CA VAL A 233 10.17 7.44 -2.40
C VAL A 233 9.09 6.39 -2.28
N TRP A 234 8.40 6.38 -1.15
CA TRP A 234 7.32 5.46 -0.85
C TRP A 234 5.98 6.19 -0.96
N ALA A 235 5.02 5.60 -1.64
CA ALA A 235 3.65 6.10 -1.66
C ALA A 235 2.68 5.01 -1.20
N PHE A 236 2.01 5.26 -0.07
CA PHE A 236 0.96 4.39 0.45
C PHE A 236 -0.39 4.89 -0.06
N LEU A 237 -1.06 4.05 -0.83
CA LEU A 237 -2.23 4.39 -1.64
C LEU A 237 -3.39 3.44 -1.33
N GLY A 238 -4.62 3.86 -1.63
CA GLY A 238 -5.79 2.99 -1.61
C GLY A 238 -6.16 2.51 -3.01
N ASP A 239 -6.79 1.33 -3.11
CA ASP A 239 -7.30 0.78 -4.37
C ASP A 239 -8.36 1.67 -5.02
N GLY A 240 -9.26 2.25 -4.22
CA GLY A 240 -10.25 3.22 -4.71
C GLY A 240 -9.62 4.53 -5.17
N GLU A 241 -8.46 4.93 -4.63
CA GLU A 241 -7.69 6.09 -5.07
C GLU A 241 -7.13 5.92 -6.48
N MET A 242 -6.89 4.67 -6.90
CA MET A 242 -6.36 4.37 -8.23
C MET A 242 -7.39 4.61 -9.35
N ASP A 243 -8.67 4.84 -9.03
CA ASP A 243 -9.67 5.25 -10.01
C ASP A 243 -9.59 6.74 -10.40
N GLU A 244 -8.86 7.55 -9.63
CA GLU A 244 -8.64 8.95 -9.98
C GLU A 244 -7.71 9.04 -11.21
N PRO A 245 -8.06 9.86 -12.22
CA PRO A 245 -7.27 9.99 -13.45
C PRO A 245 -5.80 10.35 -13.19
N GLU A 246 -5.55 11.19 -12.18
CA GLU A 246 -4.21 11.62 -11.78
C GLU A 246 -3.36 10.46 -11.27
N SER A 247 -3.97 9.47 -10.61
CA SER A 247 -3.26 8.29 -10.10
C SER A 247 -2.60 7.48 -11.22
N MET A 248 -3.24 7.42 -12.37
CA MET A 248 -2.79 6.62 -13.53
C MET A 248 -2.03 7.45 -14.57
N GLY A 249 -2.08 8.78 -14.46
CA GLY A 249 -1.67 9.68 -15.53
C GLY A 249 -0.18 9.70 -15.87
N ALA A 250 0.70 9.33 -14.95
CA ALA A 250 2.15 9.42 -15.14
C ALA A 250 2.89 8.07 -15.02
N LEU A 251 2.19 6.94 -15.04
CA LEU A 251 2.80 5.61 -14.85
C LEU A 251 3.88 5.30 -15.90
N THR A 252 3.61 5.61 -17.17
CA THR A 252 4.57 5.39 -18.26
C THR A 252 5.78 6.33 -18.20
N LEU A 253 5.65 7.50 -17.58
CA LEU A 253 6.77 8.39 -17.31
C LEU A 253 7.75 7.74 -16.34
N ALA A 254 7.23 7.16 -15.25
CA ALA A 254 8.05 6.54 -14.23
C ALA A 254 8.90 5.38 -14.76
N SER A 255 8.31 4.51 -15.60
CA SER A 255 9.05 3.39 -16.20
C SER A 255 10.01 3.84 -17.30
N ARG A 256 9.64 4.84 -18.12
CA ARG A 256 10.53 5.38 -19.16
C ARG A 256 11.80 6.01 -18.59
N GLU A 257 11.70 6.62 -17.41
CA GLU A 257 12.83 7.22 -16.69
C GLU A 257 13.45 6.27 -15.64
N GLU A 258 13.07 4.99 -15.69
CA GLU A 258 13.64 3.92 -14.86
C GLU A 258 13.73 4.28 -13.37
N LEU A 259 12.62 4.87 -12.83
CA LEU A 259 12.59 5.37 -11.45
C LEU A 259 12.57 4.22 -10.43
N ASP A 260 13.66 3.51 -10.29
CA ASP A 260 13.82 2.39 -9.35
C ASP A 260 13.92 2.81 -7.87
N ASN A 261 13.96 4.11 -7.64
CA ASN A 261 13.81 4.71 -6.32
C ASN A 261 12.35 4.93 -5.89
N LEU A 262 11.37 4.53 -6.71
CA LEU A 262 9.93 4.72 -6.46
C LEU A 262 9.24 3.40 -6.12
N ILE A 263 8.53 3.37 -4.99
CA ILE A 263 7.76 2.21 -4.53
C ILE A 263 6.34 2.65 -4.18
N PHE A 264 5.35 2.09 -4.88
CA PHE A 264 3.94 2.22 -4.51
C PHE A 264 3.50 1.01 -3.68
N VAL A 265 2.78 1.27 -2.60
CA VAL A 265 2.13 0.25 -1.77
C VAL A 265 0.63 0.51 -1.82
N VAL A 266 -0.08 -0.27 -2.62
CA VAL A 266 -1.53 -0.14 -2.77
C VAL A 266 -2.23 -1.07 -1.79
N ASN A 267 -2.93 -0.47 -0.83
CA ASN A 267 -3.78 -1.16 0.13
C ASN A 267 -5.10 -1.55 -0.56
N CYS A 268 -5.16 -2.75 -1.10
CA CYS A 268 -6.31 -3.30 -1.81
C CYS A 268 -7.28 -3.93 -0.80
N ASN A 269 -8.09 -3.10 -0.17
CA ASN A 269 -9.13 -3.55 0.76
C ASN A 269 -10.48 -3.78 0.07
N LEU A 270 -10.54 -3.67 -1.24
CA LEU A 270 -11.65 -3.97 -2.14
C LEU A 270 -12.90 -3.10 -1.96
N GLN A 271 -12.85 -2.07 -1.11
CA GLN A 271 -14.03 -1.26 -0.76
C GLN A 271 -13.78 0.24 -0.88
N ARG A 272 -14.77 0.93 -1.45
CA ARG A 272 -14.91 2.39 -1.41
C ARG A 272 -15.77 2.84 -0.22
N LEU A 273 -16.23 4.09 -0.32
CA LEU A 273 -17.11 4.71 0.66
C LEU A 273 -18.47 4.01 0.75
N ASP A 274 -19.01 3.62 -0.38
CA ASP A 274 -20.40 3.22 -0.60
C ASP A 274 -20.56 1.79 -1.16
N GLY A 275 -19.46 1.06 -1.35
CA GLY A 275 -19.52 -0.29 -1.87
C GLY A 275 -18.16 -0.87 -2.28
N PRO A 276 -18.15 -2.02 -2.93
CA PRO A 276 -16.92 -2.61 -3.47
C PRO A 276 -16.32 -1.74 -4.58
N VAL A 277 -15.00 -1.73 -4.70
CA VAL A 277 -14.29 -1.05 -5.81
C VAL A 277 -14.67 -1.71 -7.13
N ARG A 278 -14.68 -3.05 -7.17
CA ARG A 278 -15.16 -3.86 -8.30
C ARG A 278 -16.04 -4.99 -7.77
N GLY A 279 -17.33 -4.95 -8.04
CA GLY A 279 -18.24 -6.02 -7.59
C GLY A 279 -18.00 -7.33 -8.34
N ASN A 280 -18.02 -7.28 -9.66
CA ASN A 280 -17.91 -8.43 -10.57
C ASN A 280 -16.53 -8.55 -11.25
N GLY A 281 -15.54 -7.82 -10.76
CA GLY A 281 -14.17 -7.83 -11.25
C GLY A 281 -13.18 -8.11 -10.12
N LYS A 282 -11.89 -7.93 -10.42
CA LYS A 282 -10.78 -8.02 -9.47
C LYS A 282 -9.89 -6.80 -9.63
N ILE A 283 -9.98 -5.86 -8.70
CA ILE A 283 -9.19 -4.62 -8.77
C ILE A 283 -7.68 -4.90 -8.78
N ILE A 284 -7.21 -5.91 -8.03
CA ILE A 284 -5.79 -6.29 -8.01
C ILE A 284 -5.33 -6.73 -9.40
N GLN A 285 -6.13 -7.51 -10.12
CA GLN A 285 -5.80 -7.96 -11.47
C GLN A 285 -5.89 -6.81 -12.50
N GLU A 286 -6.85 -5.91 -12.37
CA GLU A 286 -6.93 -4.72 -13.22
C GLU A 286 -5.70 -3.82 -13.05
N LEU A 287 -5.31 -3.58 -11.79
CA LEU A 287 -4.11 -2.79 -11.48
C LEU A 287 -2.84 -3.51 -11.94
N GLU A 288 -2.73 -4.84 -11.74
CA GLU A 288 -1.60 -5.61 -12.26
C GLU A 288 -1.44 -5.39 -13.76
N GLY A 289 -2.53 -5.54 -14.52
CA GLY A 289 -2.51 -5.34 -15.98
C GLY A 289 -2.09 -3.94 -16.39
N ALA A 290 -2.60 -2.92 -15.70
CA ALA A 290 -2.28 -1.52 -15.97
C ALA A 290 -0.81 -1.19 -15.67
N PHE A 291 -0.30 -1.58 -14.51
CA PHE A 291 1.09 -1.32 -14.11
C PHE A 291 2.09 -2.11 -14.96
N ARG A 292 1.83 -3.40 -15.24
CA ARG A 292 2.67 -4.19 -16.16
C ARG A 292 2.70 -3.59 -17.56
N GLY A 293 1.53 -3.18 -18.08
CA GLY A 293 1.42 -2.50 -19.36
C GLY A 293 2.17 -1.17 -19.42
N ALA A 294 2.29 -0.48 -18.30
CA ALA A 294 3.08 0.73 -18.15
C ALA A 294 4.59 0.46 -17.91
N GLY A 295 5.04 -0.78 -17.79
CA GLY A 295 6.45 -1.14 -17.62
C GLY A 295 6.95 -1.15 -16.18
N TRP A 296 6.07 -1.29 -15.18
CA TRP A 296 6.42 -1.40 -13.77
C TRP A 296 6.73 -2.84 -13.37
N ASN A 297 7.59 -3.00 -12.37
CA ASN A 297 7.69 -4.22 -11.58
C ASN A 297 6.45 -4.32 -10.67
N VAL A 298 5.71 -5.43 -10.76
CA VAL A 298 4.46 -5.63 -10.01
C VAL A 298 4.60 -6.82 -9.07
N ILE A 299 4.38 -6.58 -7.79
CA ILE A 299 4.42 -7.59 -6.74
C ILE A 299 3.02 -7.70 -6.11
N LYS A 300 2.38 -8.85 -6.26
CA LYS A 300 1.10 -9.16 -5.61
C LYS A 300 1.35 -9.84 -4.26
N VAL A 301 0.63 -9.38 -3.24
CA VAL A 301 0.61 -9.94 -1.89
C VAL A 301 -0.84 -10.24 -1.52
N VAL A 302 -1.36 -11.36 -2.03
CA VAL A 302 -2.80 -11.68 -1.98
C VAL A 302 -3.14 -12.58 -0.80
N TRP A 303 -2.36 -13.65 -0.60
CA TRP A 303 -2.65 -14.69 0.38
C TRP A 303 -1.56 -14.78 1.45
N GLY A 304 -1.98 -15.00 2.71
CA GLY A 304 -1.08 -15.16 3.85
C GLY A 304 -0.39 -16.51 3.90
N SER A 305 0.49 -16.70 4.88
CA SER A 305 1.26 -17.94 5.06
C SER A 305 0.39 -19.17 5.36
N ASP A 306 -0.85 -18.96 5.81
CA ASP A 306 -1.81 -20.04 6.08
C ASP A 306 -2.17 -20.82 4.80
N TRP A 307 -2.01 -20.21 3.63
CA TRP A 307 -2.26 -20.80 2.32
C TRP A 307 -1.09 -21.59 1.75
N ASP A 308 0.14 -21.41 2.26
CA ASP A 308 1.33 -22.00 1.66
C ASP A 308 1.26 -23.53 1.61
N SER A 309 0.84 -24.18 2.72
CA SER A 309 0.71 -25.64 2.77
C SER A 309 -0.40 -26.20 1.88
N LEU A 310 -1.36 -25.37 1.49
CA LEU A 310 -2.45 -25.77 0.61
C LEU A 310 -1.99 -25.77 -0.85
N TYR A 311 -1.14 -24.82 -1.24
CA TYR A 311 -0.51 -24.84 -2.56
C TYR A 311 0.38 -26.06 -2.76
N ASP A 312 1.14 -26.46 -1.74
CA ASP A 312 2.01 -27.63 -1.80
C ASP A 312 1.22 -28.95 -1.97
N LYS A 313 -0.04 -28.98 -1.51
CA LYS A 313 -0.94 -30.13 -1.61
C LYS A 313 -1.82 -30.11 -2.88
N ASP A 314 -1.87 -29.01 -3.60
CA ASP A 314 -2.71 -28.82 -4.79
C ASP A 314 -1.98 -29.32 -6.06
N GLU A 315 -1.75 -30.63 -6.16
CA GLU A 315 -1.01 -31.23 -7.27
C GLU A 315 -1.68 -31.00 -8.64
N GLU A 316 -3.01 -30.90 -8.67
CA GLU A 316 -3.80 -30.72 -9.89
C GLU A 316 -4.04 -29.24 -10.26
N GLY A 317 -3.65 -28.29 -9.43
CA GLY A 317 -3.85 -26.86 -9.65
C GLY A 317 -5.30 -26.38 -9.52
N VAL A 318 -6.16 -27.17 -8.85
CA VAL A 318 -7.58 -26.85 -8.68
C VAL A 318 -7.79 -25.66 -7.77
N LEU A 319 -6.91 -25.47 -6.77
CA LEU A 319 -6.93 -24.30 -5.89
C LEU A 319 -6.62 -23.02 -6.69
N ILE A 320 -5.57 -23.02 -7.49
CA ILE A 320 -5.21 -21.88 -8.34
C ILE A 320 -6.36 -21.55 -9.30
N LYS A 321 -6.95 -22.57 -9.92
CA LYS A 321 -8.13 -22.39 -10.77
C LYS A 321 -9.27 -21.71 -10.01
N ARG A 322 -9.58 -22.16 -8.79
CA ARG A 322 -10.64 -21.58 -7.96
C ARG A 322 -10.35 -20.13 -7.58
N LEU A 323 -9.11 -19.83 -7.22
CA LEU A 323 -8.68 -18.46 -6.91
C LEU A 323 -8.81 -17.53 -8.12
N ASN A 324 -8.53 -18.04 -9.32
CA ASN A 324 -8.71 -17.28 -10.56
C ASN A 324 -10.20 -17.03 -10.90
N GLU A 325 -11.11 -17.82 -10.39
CA GLU A 325 -12.56 -17.63 -10.58
C GLU A 325 -13.18 -16.61 -9.61
N LEU A 326 -12.51 -16.30 -8.50
CA LEU A 326 -13.02 -15.33 -7.52
C LEU A 326 -13.23 -13.95 -8.16
N VAL A 327 -14.21 -13.23 -7.62
CA VAL A 327 -14.38 -11.80 -7.84
C VAL A 327 -14.34 -11.07 -6.48
N ASP A 328 -14.12 -9.76 -6.51
CA ASP A 328 -14.01 -8.97 -5.28
C ASP A 328 -15.26 -9.05 -4.40
N GLY A 329 -16.45 -9.12 -5.04
CA GLY A 329 -17.72 -9.29 -4.33
C GLY A 329 -17.81 -10.60 -3.55
N ASP A 330 -17.28 -11.72 -4.11
CA ASP A 330 -17.23 -13.00 -3.40
C ASP A 330 -16.29 -12.91 -2.19
N SER A 331 -15.10 -12.32 -2.39
CA SER A 331 -14.10 -12.16 -1.32
C SER A 331 -14.66 -11.36 -0.13
N LEU A 332 -15.37 -10.27 -0.41
CA LEU A 332 -16.02 -9.47 0.63
C LEU A 332 -17.13 -10.25 1.34
N LYS A 333 -17.88 -11.05 0.61
CA LYS A 333 -18.94 -11.88 1.18
C LYS A 333 -18.38 -12.96 2.12
N TYR A 334 -17.28 -13.60 1.75
CA TYR A 334 -16.62 -14.61 2.59
C TYR A 334 -16.14 -14.05 3.94
N VAL A 335 -15.70 -12.80 3.97
CA VAL A 335 -15.32 -12.15 5.23
C VAL A 335 -16.53 -11.96 6.17
N VAL A 336 -17.70 -11.67 5.61
CA VAL A 336 -18.91 -11.33 6.40
C VAL A 336 -19.70 -12.56 6.84
N GLU A 337 -19.80 -13.58 5.99
CA GLU A 337 -20.70 -14.73 6.20
C GLU A 337 -20.10 -15.85 7.08
N GLY A 338 -18.76 -15.83 7.30
CA GLY A 338 -18.10 -16.76 8.22
C GLY A 338 -17.71 -18.12 7.61
N GLY A 339 -17.11 -18.96 8.43
CA GLY A 339 -16.39 -20.16 7.99
C GLY A 339 -17.25 -21.24 7.36
N THR A 340 -18.44 -21.51 7.87
CA THR A 340 -19.36 -22.48 7.29
C THR A 340 -19.74 -22.10 5.85
N TYR A 341 -20.03 -20.82 5.62
CA TYR A 341 -20.31 -20.30 4.29
C TYR A 341 -19.10 -20.43 3.35
N VAL A 342 -17.89 -20.11 3.86
CA VAL A 342 -16.64 -20.26 3.10
C VAL A 342 -16.39 -21.72 2.72
N ARG A 343 -16.61 -22.68 3.66
CA ARG A 343 -16.47 -24.12 3.37
C ARG A 343 -17.43 -24.53 2.26
N GLU A 344 -18.68 -24.13 2.34
CA GLU A 344 -19.70 -24.54 1.37
C GLU A 344 -19.49 -23.92 -0.01
N HIS A 345 -19.25 -22.60 -0.08
CA HIS A 345 -19.30 -21.84 -1.33
C HIS A 345 -17.94 -21.61 -1.98
N PHE A 346 -16.84 -21.62 -1.21
CA PHE A 346 -15.49 -21.55 -1.78
C PHE A 346 -14.90 -22.95 -1.97
N TRP A 347 -14.73 -23.69 -0.88
CA TRP A 347 -14.10 -25.01 -0.91
C TRP A 347 -15.00 -26.09 -1.49
N GLY A 348 -16.29 -26.01 -1.25
CA GLY A 348 -17.30 -26.96 -1.75
C GLY A 348 -17.56 -26.89 -3.25
N LYS A 349 -16.97 -25.91 -3.96
CA LYS A 349 -17.16 -25.80 -5.41
C LYS A 349 -16.50 -26.94 -6.19
N TYR A 350 -15.43 -27.50 -5.67
CA TYR A 350 -14.73 -28.65 -6.23
C TYR A 350 -14.44 -29.66 -5.12
N PRO A 351 -14.74 -30.97 -5.34
CA PRO A 351 -14.51 -32.02 -4.32
C PRO A 351 -13.04 -32.10 -3.87
N GLU A 352 -12.10 -31.82 -4.78
CA GLU A 352 -10.66 -31.82 -4.51
C GLU A 352 -10.29 -30.78 -3.46
N LEU A 353 -10.92 -29.61 -3.50
CA LEU A 353 -10.67 -28.53 -2.55
C LEU A 353 -11.16 -28.85 -1.14
N LEU A 354 -12.28 -29.57 -1.01
CA LEU A 354 -12.77 -30.01 0.31
C LEU A 354 -11.76 -30.94 1.00
N LYS A 355 -11.04 -31.77 0.23
CA LYS A 355 -9.99 -32.64 0.78
C LYS A 355 -8.81 -31.85 1.33
N LEU A 356 -8.46 -30.71 0.69
CA LEU A 356 -7.37 -29.87 1.17
C LEU A 356 -7.63 -29.30 2.57
N VAL A 357 -8.89 -29.09 2.92
CA VAL A 357 -9.30 -28.46 4.18
C VAL A 357 -10.09 -29.41 5.10
N GLU A 358 -10.08 -30.73 4.87
CA GLU A 358 -10.87 -31.69 5.65
C GLU A 358 -10.47 -31.71 7.14
N THR A 359 -9.20 -31.41 7.46
CA THR A 359 -8.68 -31.39 8.82
C THR A 359 -8.88 -30.06 9.54
N TYR A 360 -9.33 -29.02 8.85
CA TYR A 360 -9.54 -27.68 9.42
C TYR A 360 -11.00 -27.51 9.84
N THR A 361 -11.22 -26.85 10.96
CA THR A 361 -12.55 -26.37 11.38
C THR A 361 -13.01 -25.19 10.52
N ASP A 362 -14.30 -24.87 10.57
CA ASP A 362 -14.84 -23.70 9.86
C ASP A 362 -14.20 -22.39 10.34
N ASP A 363 -13.96 -22.28 11.64
CA ASP A 363 -13.31 -21.09 12.24
C ASP A 363 -11.87 -20.96 11.77
N GLU A 364 -11.10 -22.05 11.69
CA GLU A 364 -9.73 -22.04 11.17
C GLU A 364 -9.69 -21.61 9.70
N ILE A 365 -10.59 -22.15 8.87
CA ILE A 365 -10.72 -21.76 7.45
C ILE A 365 -11.04 -20.27 7.31
N TRP A 366 -11.92 -19.76 8.16
CA TRP A 366 -12.30 -18.34 8.12
C TRP A 366 -11.19 -17.42 8.58
N GLN A 367 -10.28 -17.92 9.43
CA GLN A 367 -9.12 -17.17 9.92
C GLN A 367 -7.93 -17.18 8.95
N PHE A 368 -7.99 -17.87 7.82
CA PHE A 368 -6.93 -17.82 6.82
C PHE A 368 -6.72 -16.39 6.35
N ARG A 369 -5.52 -15.87 6.61
CA ARG A 369 -5.20 -14.46 6.38
C ARG A 369 -5.03 -14.16 4.90
N VAL A 370 -5.45 -12.97 4.50
CA VAL A 370 -5.01 -12.36 3.25
C VAL A 370 -3.60 -11.78 3.41
N GLY A 371 -2.87 -11.66 2.31
CA GLY A 371 -1.43 -11.40 2.31
C GLY A 371 -1.02 -10.09 2.96
N GLY A 372 -1.80 -9.02 2.79
CA GLY A 372 -1.51 -7.71 3.38
C GLY A 372 -1.62 -7.65 4.91
N HIS A 373 -2.16 -8.70 5.55
CA HIS A 373 -2.18 -8.86 7.00
C HIS A 373 -1.09 -9.78 7.53
N ASP A 374 -0.30 -10.39 6.65
CA ASP A 374 0.81 -11.26 7.02
C ASP A 374 2.15 -10.52 6.95
N PRO A 375 2.81 -10.27 8.10
CA PRO A 375 4.08 -9.54 8.12
C PRO A 375 5.18 -10.19 7.28
N ALA A 376 5.24 -11.53 7.22
CA ALA A 376 6.27 -12.23 6.46
C ALA A 376 6.10 -12.02 4.93
N LYS A 377 4.86 -12.09 4.45
CA LYS A 377 4.54 -11.84 3.05
C LYS A 377 4.80 -10.38 2.65
N VAL A 378 4.42 -9.45 3.52
CA VAL A 378 4.67 -8.01 3.31
C VAL A 378 6.17 -7.71 3.33
N TYR A 379 6.92 -8.30 4.29
CA TYR A 379 8.37 -8.12 4.36
C TYR A 379 9.07 -8.60 3.09
N ALA A 380 8.75 -9.80 2.62
CA ALA A 380 9.32 -10.35 1.39
C ALA A 380 9.06 -9.44 0.18
N ALA A 381 7.85 -8.89 0.08
CA ALA A 381 7.50 -7.94 -0.98
C ALA A 381 8.30 -6.63 -0.90
N TYR A 382 8.47 -6.09 0.30
CA TYR A 382 9.26 -4.87 0.50
C TYR A 382 10.74 -5.10 0.26
N PHE A 383 11.27 -6.25 0.69
CA PHE A 383 12.65 -6.63 0.45
C PHE A 383 12.96 -6.71 -1.06
N GLU A 384 12.10 -7.36 -1.82
CA GLU A 384 12.23 -7.40 -3.28
C GLU A 384 12.13 -6.00 -3.90
N ALA A 385 11.17 -5.18 -3.46
CA ALA A 385 10.95 -3.83 -3.99
C ALA A 385 12.14 -2.89 -3.76
N VAL A 386 12.77 -2.92 -2.58
CA VAL A 386 13.93 -2.04 -2.29
C VAL A 386 15.20 -2.45 -3.03
N ASN A 387 15.32 -3.73 -3.41
CA ASN A 387 16.46 -4.29 -4.13
C ASN A 387 16.25 -4.31 -5.65
N HIS A 388 15.03 -4.07 -6.12
CA HIS A 388 14.74 -4.02 -7.56
C HIS A 388 15.39 -2.79 -8.20
N THR A 389 15.90 -2.95 -9.42
CA THR A 389 16.59 -1.90 -10.18
C THR A 389 16.03 -1.77 -11.59
N GLY A 390 16.15 -0.57 -12.16
CA GLY A 390 15.77 -0.27 -13.55
C GLY A 390 14.29 -0.08 -13.80
N GLN A 391 13.42 -0.26 -12.79
CA GLN A 391 11.97 -0.06 -12.92
C GLN A 391 11.38 0.41 -11.60
N PRO A 392 10.35 1.29 -11.62
CA PRO A 392 9.54 1.54 -10.44
C PRO A 392 8.78 0.28 -10.03
N THR A 393 8.53 0.12 -8.73
CA THR A 393 7.82 -1.06 -8.19
C THR A 393 6.47 -0.67 -7.61
N VAL A 394 5.44 -1.48 -7.89
CA VAL A 394 4.15 -1.44 -7.22
C VAL A 394 3.89 -2.74 -6.48
N ILE A 395 3.46 -2.63 -5.23
CA ILE A 395 3.02 -3.75 -4.39
C ILE A 395 1.50 -3.64 -4.25
N LEU A 396 0.79 -4.66 -4.73
CA LEU A 396 -0.66 -4.78 -4.64
C LEU A 396 -0.98 -5.71 -3.47
N ALA A 397 -1.32 -5.13 -2.32
CA ALA A 397 -1.51 -5.87 -1.08
C ALA A 397 -3.01 -6.06 -0.76
N HIS A 398 -3.49 -7.29 -0.82
CA HIS A 398 -4.86 -7.63 -0.43
C HIS A 398 -5.02 -7.53 1.08
N THR A 399 -5.96 -6.71 1.52
CA THR A 399 -6.30 -6.50 2.93
C THR A 399 -7.82 -6.53 3.13
N ILE A 400 -8.26 -6.47 4.38
CA ILE A 400 -9.68 -6.40 4.73
C ILE A 400 -9.93 -5.02 5.36
N LYS A 401 -10.89 -4.28 4.82
CA LYS A 401 -11.28 -2.99 5.38
C LYS A 401 -11.82 -3.14 6.79
N GLY A 402 -11.34 -2.33 7.72
CA GLY A 402 -11.75 -2.42 9.11
C GLY A 402 -11.25 -3.66 9.83
N TYR A 403 -10.19 -4.32 9.36
CA TYR A 403 -9.63 -5.52 9.96
C TYR A 403 -9.43 -5.38 11.48
N GLY A 404 -10.09 -6.24 12.24
CA GLY A 404 -10.04 -6.25 13.69
C GLY A 404 -11.09 -5.38 14.39
N LEU A 405 -11.96 -4.67 13.66
CA LEU A 405 -13.05 -3.88 14.26
C LEU A 405 -14.28 -4.72 14.65
N GLY A 406 -14.22 -6.03 14.48
CA GLY A 406 -15.29 -6.95 14.82
C GLY A 406 -16.43 -7.01 13.80
N GLU A 407 -17.49 -7.76 14.15
CA GLU A 407 -18.61 -8.05 13.24
C GLU A 407 -19.30 -6.81 12.67
N ALA A 408 -19.37 -5.73 13.44
CA ALA A 408 -20.02 -4.50 13.00
C ALA A 408 -19.20 -3.70 11.97
N GLY A 409 -17.91 -3.96 11.86
CA GLY A 409 -16.98 -3.14 11.09
C GLY A 409 -16.18 -3.86 10.01
N GLU A 410 -15.90 -5.14 10.19
CA GLU A 410 -14.96 -5.85 9.32
C GLU A 410 -15.61 -6.27 8.00
N GLY A 411 -15.07 -5.79 6.88
CA GLY A 411 -15.56 -6.13 5.53
C GLY A 411 -16.92 -5.55 5.13
N ARG A 412 -17.61 -4.81 6.00
CA ARG A 412 -18.94 -4.27 5.73
C ARG A 412 -18.88 -2.87 5.11
N ASN A 413 -19.85 -2.52 4.26
CA ASN A 413 -19.91 -1.22 3.59
C ASN A 413 -20.03 -0.04 4.57
N ILE A 414 -20.71 -0.22 5.70
CA ILE A 414 -20.86 0.80 6.73
C ILE A 414 -19.54 1.16 7.43
N THR A 415 -18.52 0.32 7.32
CA THR A 415 -17.24 0.43 8.04
C THR A 415 -16.50 1.72 7.75
N HIS A 416 -16.63 2.26 6.54
CA HIS A 416 -15.96 3.51 6.19
C HIS A 416 -16.43 4.69 7.05
N GLN A 417 -17.69 4.70 7.45
CA GLN A 417 -18.29 5.75 8.27
C GLN A 417 -18.28 5.42 9.78
N GLN A 418 -17.74 4.26 10.17
CA GLN A 418 -17.67 3.86 11.57
C GLN A 418 -16.76 4.84 12.35
N LYS A 419 -17.36 5.67 13.17
CA LYS A 419 -16.69 6.69 13.99
C LYS A 419 -16.98 6.52 15.46
N LYS A 420 -17.91 5.62 15.78
CA LYS A 420 -18.36 5.31 17.13
C LYS A 420 -18.37 3.80 17.27
N LEU A 421 -17.64 3.30 18.24
CA LEU A 421 -17.74 1.93 18.72
C LEU A 421 -18.57 1.96 20.01
N ASN A 422 -19.51 1.03 20.14
CA ASN A 422 -20.23 0.81 21.39
C ASN A 422 -19.31 0.08 22.41
N GLU A 423 -19.82 -0.11 23.63
CA GLU A 423 -19.04 -0.72 24.71
C GLU A 423 -18.63 -2.17 24.38
N GLU A 424 -19.52 -2.95 23.81
CA GLU A 424 -19.29 -4.33 23.43
C GLU A 424 -18.21 -4.44 22.34
N GLU A 425 -18.27 -3.57 21.32
CA GLU A 425 -17.27 -3.49 20.24
C GLU A 425 -15.89 -3.10 20.79
N LEU A 426 -15.82 -2.19 21.76
CA LEU A 426 -14.56 -1.82 22.42
C LEU A 426 -13.97 -2.98 23.22
N LEU A 427 -14.79 -3.72 23.97
CA LEU A 427 -14.35 -4.89 24.73
C LEU A 427 -13.87 -6.00 23.80
N HIS A 428 -14.58 -6.24 22.69
CA HIS A 428 -14.17 -7.21 21.68
C HIS A 428 -12.83 -6.81 21.06
N PHE A 429 -12.68 -5.53 20.66
CA PHE A 429 -11.42 -5.03 20.10
C PHE A 429 -10.24 -5.20 21.08
N ARG A 430 -10.43 -4.78 22.36
CA ARG A 430 -9.45 -4.95 23.42
C ARG A 430 -9.01 -6.42 23.54
N SER A 431 -9.98 -7.34 23.57
CA SER A 431 -9.72 -8.77 23.77
C SER A 431 -9.01 -9.39 22.54
N ARG A 432 -9.42 -9.04 21.33
CA ARG A 432 -8.80 -9.53 20.09
C ARG A 432 -7.33 -9.13 19.96
N PHE A 433 -6.97 -7.96 20.48
CA PHE A 433 -5.61 -7.41 20.37
C PHE A 433 -4.81 -7.47 21.67
N ASP A 434 -5.27 -8.18 22.67
CA ASP A 434 -4.61 -8.37 23.97
C ASP A 434 -4.18 -7.03 24.62
N ILE A 435 -5.06 -6.01 24.56
CA ILE A 435 -4.76 -4.71 25.16
C ILE A 435 -4.93 -4.82 26.69
N PRO A 436 -3.90 -4.45 27.48
CA PRO A 436 -3.89 -4.67 28.94
C PRO A 436 -4.71 -3.60 29.69
N LEU A 437 -6.02 -3.58 29.46
CA LEU A 437 -6.98 -2.70 30.11
C LEU A 437 -8.09 -3.53 30.74
N SER A 438 -8.59 -3.12 31.90
CA SER A 438 -9.80 -3.67 32.50
C SER A 438 -11.04 -3.29 31.66
N ASP A 439 -12.16 -3.96 31.89
CA ASP A 439 -13.42 -3.67 31.20
C ASP A 439 -13.86 -2.22 31.44
N GLU A 440 -13.78 -1.75 32.70
CA GLU A 440 -14.15 -0.39 33.07
C GLU A 440 -13.26 0.69 32.44
N GLU A 441 -11.96 0.41 32.28
CA GLU A 441 -11.03 1.30 31.59
C GLU A 441 -11.27 1.29 30.09
N CYS A 442 -11.48 0.12 29.51
CA CYS A 442 -11.68 -0.08 28.08
C CYS A 442 -12.84 0.78 27.52
N ILE A 443 -13.97 0.81 28.24
CA ILE A 443 -15.17 1.59 27.85
C ILE A 443 -14.84 3.09 27.71
N LYS A 444 -13.89 3.61 28.48
CA LYS A 444 -13.46 5.01 28.41
C LYS A 444 -12.55 5.30 27.22
N ALA A 445 -12.09 4.24 26.52
CA ALA A 445 -11.12 4.30 25.44
C ALA A 445 -9.89 5.18 25.79
N PRO A 446 -9.14 4.87 26.87
CA PRO A 446 -7.95 5.64 27.23
C PRO A 446 -6.84 5.44 26.20
N PHE A 447 -5.95 6.41 26.09
CA PHE A 447 -4.67 6.14 25.42
C PHE A 447 -3.82 5.25 26.29
N TYR A 448 -3.10 4.32 25.67
CA TYR A 448 -2.24 3.40 26.37
C TYR A 448 -0.85 3.39 25.76
N LYS A 449 0.14 3.64 26.60
CA LYS A 449 1.57 3.52 26.25
C LYS A 449 2.24 2.70 27.35
N PRO A 450 2.94 1.59 27.00
CA PRO A 450 3.77 0.86 27.95
C PRO A 450 4.86 1.74 28.58
N SER A 451 5.43 1.29 29.67
CA SER A 451 6.57 1.97 30.30
C SER A 451 7.75 2.06 29.34
N GLU A 452 8.60 3.07 29.53
CA GLU A 452 9.82 3.25 28.70
C GLU A 452 10.78 2.04 28.78
N ASP A 453 10.69 1.24 29.84
CA ASP A 453 11.49 0.04 30.06
C ASP A 453 10.86 -1.24 29.51
N SER A 454 9.65 -1.18 28.96
CA SER A 454 9.01 -2.35 28.34
C SER A 454 9.74 -2.83 27.10
N ASP A 455 9.60 -4.12 26.80
CA ASP A 455 10.21 -4.72 25.61
C ASP A 455 9.71 -4.07 24.32
N GLU A 456 8.42 -3.72 24.26
CA GLU A 456 7.80 -3.06 23.11
C GLU A 456 8.45 -1.70 22.83
N ILE A 457 8.62 -0.86 23.85
CA ILE A 457 9.18 0.49 23.65
C ILE A 457 10.67 0.43 23.34
N LYS A 458 11.42 -0.46 24.02
CA LYS A 458 12.85 -0.69 23.71
C LYS A 458 13.04 -1.16 22.28
N TYR A 459 12.28 -2.19 21.87
CA TYR A 459 12.34 -2.74 20.52
C TYR A 459 12.01 -1.67 19.46
N LEU A 460 10.91 -0.93 19.67
CA LEU A 460 10.48 0.13 18.77
C LEU A 460 11.59 1.18 18.56
N LYS A 461 12.21 1.65 19.64
CA LYS A 461 13.30 2.63 19.58
C LYS A 461 14.53 2.07 18.89
N GLU A 462 14.94 0.85 19.24
CA GLU A 462 16.08 0.16 18.62
C GLU A 462 15.90 0.02 17.10
N ARG A 463 14.69 -0.38 16.65
CA ARG A 463 14.41 -0.49 15.20
C ARG A 463 14.53 0.87 14.51
N ARG A 464 14.00 1.93 15.11
CA ARG A 464 14.09 3.28 14.54
C ARG A 464 15.52 3.83 14.56
N GLU A 465 16.28 3.57 15.59
CA GLU A 465 17.70 3.94 15.67
C GLU A 465 18.52 3.24 14.58
N LYS A 466 18.34 1.93 14.39
CA LYS A 466 18.99 1.16 13.31
C LYS A 466 18.66 1.69 11.91
N LEU A 467 17.46 2.28 11.73
CA LEU A 467 17.02 2.86 10.48
C LEU A 467 17.34 4.36 10.36
N GLY A 468 18.13 4.94 11.26
CA GLY A 468 18.56 6.34 11.20
C GLY A 468 17.49 7.35 11.62
N GLY A 469 16.66 7.01 12.62
CA GLY A 469 15.70 7.93 13.21
C GLY A 469 14.25 7.72 12.78
N TYR A 470 13.41 8.69 13.06
CA TYR A 470 11.96 8.54 12.96
C TYR A 470 11.39 9.08 11.63
N LEU A 471 10.27 8.50 11.19
CA LEU A 471 9.44 8.97 10.08
C LEU A 471 7.94 8.90 10.47
N PRO A 472 7.11 9.81 9.93
CA PRO A 472 7.46 10.97 9.10
C PRO A 472 8.22 12.03 9.89
N GLN A 473 9.17 12.66 9.26
CA GLN A 473 9.88 13.84 9.76
C GLN A 473 10.28 14.71 8.58
N ARG A 474 9.96 15.99 8.65
CA ARG A 474 10.35 16.97 7.63
C ARG A 474 11.54 17.75 8.13
N LEU A 475 12.56 17.84 7.29
CA LEU A 475 13.72 18.67 7.52
C LEU A 475 13.57 19.96 6.70
N ASP A 476 13.82 21.08 7.31
CA ASP A 476 13.88 22.39 6.66
C ASP A 476 15.25 23.03 6.92
N ASN A 477 16.26 22.47 6.24
CA ASN A 477 17.65 22.88 6.36
C ASN A 477 18.11 23.72 5.16
N ALA A 478 17.20 24.07 4.26
CA ALA A 478 17.55 24.87 3.10
C ALA A 478 17.98 26.28 3.53
N PRO A 479 19.11 26.80 3.00
CA PRO A 479 19.48 28.17 3.24
C PRO A 479 18.41 29.10 2.69
N ALA A 480 18.12 30.18 3.42
CA ALA A 480 17.18 31.18 2.95
C ALA A 480 17.67 31.80 1.63
N LEU A 481 16.79 31.89 0.65
CA LEU A 481 17.07 32.59 -0.60
C LEU A 481 17.16 34.13 -0.32
N ASN A 482 18.11 34.80 -0.94
CA ASN A 482 18.12 36.24 -1.00
C ASN A 482 16.98 36.68 -1.93
N ILE A 483 15.91 37.18 -1.34
CA ILE A 483 14.77 37.69 -2.12
C ILE A 483 15.21 39.00 -2.79
N PRO A 484 15.18 39.07 -4.14
CA PRO A 484 15.53 40.31 -4.84
C PRO A 484 14.58 41.45 -4.45
N ASP A 485 15.07 42.66 -4.52
CA ASP A 485 14.22 43.82 -4.34
C ASP A 485 13.14 43.88 -5.44
N ILE A 486 11.94 44.29 -5.09
CA ILE A 486 10.80 44.36 -6.01
C ILE A 486 11.04 45.27 -7.22
N THR A 487 12.00 46.17 -7.10
CA THR A 487 12.38 47.10 -8.20
C THR A 487 12.90 46.38 -9.43
N ILE A 488 13.43 45.14 -9.32
CA ILE A 488 13.79 44.32 -10.50
C ILE A 488 12.57 44.00 -11.38
N MET A 489 11.38 44.11 -10.81
CA MET A 489 10.10 43.84 -11.48
C MET A 489 9.31 45.11 -11.80
N SER A 490 9.97 46.26 -11.82
CA SER A 490 9.33 47.60 -12.02
C SER A 490 8.46 47.63 -13.28
N GLU A 491 8.88 46.98 -14.38
CA GLU A 491 8.09 46.90 -15.62
C GLU A 491 6.69 46.32 -15.45
N PHE A 492 6.46 45.48 -14.42
CA PHE A 492 5.15 44.93 -14.12
C PHE A 492 4.31 45.86 -13.25
N LEU A 493 4.94 46.72 -12.48
CA LEU A 493 4.27 47.71 -11.63
C LEU A 493 3.74 48.90 -12.42
N GLU A 494 4.35 49.18 -13.58
CA GLU A 494 3.96 50.25 -14.47
C GLU A 494 2.77 49.85 -15.39
N GLY A 495 2.51 48.54 -15.50
CA GLY A 495 1.44 48.01 -16.33
C GLY A 495 1.85 47.80 -17.81
N SER A 496 0.87 47.48 -18.65
CA SER A 496 1.07 47.20 -20.09
C SER A 496 0.51 48.26 -21.00
N ASP A 497 0.06 49.40 -20.47
CA ASP A 497 -0.68 50.45 -21.17
C ASP A 497 -1.89 49.87 -21.92
N ASN A 498 -1.97 50.10 -23.24
CA ASN A 498 -3.05 49.62 -24.09
C ASN A 498 -2.75 48.22 -24.74
N ARG A 499 -1.67 47.58 -24.34
CA ARG A 499 -1.32 46.26 -24.91
C ARG A 499 -1.99 45.14 -24.13
N GLU A 500 -2.73 44.31 -24.81
CA GLU A 500 -3.27 43.08 -24.24
C GLU A 500 -2.14 42.02 -24.06
N ILE A 501 -1.94 41.59 -22.86
CA ILE A 501 -0.94 40.57 -22.51
C ILE A 501 -1.63 39.42 -21.79
N SER A 502 -1.43 38.19 -22.26
CA SER A 502 -1.93 37.02 -21.56
C SER A 502 -1.19 36.82 -20.21
N THR A 503 -1.87 36.26 -19.22
CA THR A 503 -1.29 35.91 -17.93
C THR A 503 -0.08 34.97 -18.07
N THR A 504 -0.11 34.04 -19.06
CA THR A 504 1.01 33.18 -19.40
C THR A 504 2.24 33.97 -19.82
N MET A 505 2.08 34.97 -20.68
CA MET A 505 3.21 35.79 -21.14
C MET A 505 3.75 36.72 -20.04
N ALA A 506 2.88 37.21 -19.17
CA ALA A 506 3.31 37.96 -17.99
C ALA A 506 4.16 37.04 -17.07
N PHE A 507 3.72 35.81 -16.82
CA PHE A 507 4.46 34.84 -16.03
C PHE A 507 5.82 34.47 -16.65
N VAL A 508 5.88 34.22 -17.97
CA VAL A 508 7.13 33.94 -18.69
C VAL A 508 8.12 35.09 -18.56
N ARG A 509 7.68 36.35 -18.64
CA ARG A 509 8.54 37.51 -18.45
C ARG A 509 9.05 37.58 -17.01
N LEU A 510 8.18 37.36 -16.03
CA LEU A 510 8.54 37.32 -14.61
C LEU A 510 9.60 36.25 -14.35
N LEU A 511 9.42 35.05 -14.84
CA LEU A 511 10.44 33.99 -14.76
C LEU A 511 11.75 34.38 -15.43
N THR A 512 11.69 35.07 -16.58
CA THR A 512 12.89 35.54 -17.30
C THR A 512 13.71 36.53 -16.45
N ILE A 513 13.05 37.40 -15.69
CA ILE A 513 13.72 38.34 -14.77
C ILE A 513 14.35 37.56 -13.61
N ILE A 514 13.58 36.66 -13.00
CA ILE A 514 14.07 35.84 -11.88
C ILE A 514 15.29 35.00 -12.31
N CYS A 515 15.24 34.36 -13.48
CA CYS A 515 16.37 33.57 -13.98
C CYS A 515 17.62 34.38 -14.36
N LYS A 516 17.51 35.71 -14.50
CA LYS A 516 18.67 36.61 -14.70
C LYS A 516 19.32 37.05 -13.40
N ASP A 517 18.61 36.94 -12.30
CA ASP A 517 19.13 37.26 -10.98
C ASP A 517 20.12 36.17 -10.54
N LYS A 518 21.36 36.57 -10.25
CA LYS A 518 22.44 35.63 -9.93
C LYS A 518 22.34 35.01 -8.54
N SER A 519 21.43 35.48 -7.70
CA SER A 519 21.21 34.98 -6.34
C SER A 519 20.19 33.84 -6.30
N ILE A 520 19.28 33.78 -7.28
CA ILE A 520 18.18 32.80 -7.31
C ILE A 520 17.98 32.12 -8.67
N GLY A 521 18.54 32.64 -9.77
CA GLY A 521 18.43 32.14 -11.13
C GLY A 521 19.50 31.15 -11.58
#